data_e094b69f6a01e080ee557380157256f9
#
_entry.id   e094b69f6a01e080ee557380157256f9
#
_cell.length_a   1.000
_cell.length_b   1.000
_cell.length_c   1.000
_cell.angle_alpha   90.00
_cell.angle_beta   90.00
_cell.angle_gamma   90.00
#
_symmetry.space_group_name_H-M   'P 1'
#
loop_
_entity.id
_entity.type
_entity.pdbx_description
1 polymer ?
#
loop_
_entity_poly.entity_id
_entity_poly.type
_entity_poly.pdbx_seq_one_letter_code
_entity_poly.pdbx_strand_id
1 'polypeptide(L)'
;MPGVSVQTDFSFSNMATEEPLLTIAIPTFNCAHLLPDAVGSIMRQGLDDFEILIIDNASEDNTEEVVRSFENRRIRYLRNPSNLGACENGNRCLANSRGRYFKMLCADDVLLDGVLPKQLNILKTRPDVVLVTCGYLPTDSDLNVQGAWSAFPGSHPGRRVINFCLSRMTNAVGGPSNIMIRRTAAAGVVGDASYRLLGDLKFSLQILEHGAYVNIGEPGLLYRRHPNSDYATNCPPEIHVHEYLRLISEFNWWNPLNCAVAFVRGDVEARRVVRKHWRQACSPDGLARSIEASGDWVYKRLLRLFNERKAVPV
;
A
#
# COMPACT_ATOMS: atom_id res chain seq x y z
N MET A 1 -5.20 -13.35 23.66
CA MET A 1 -4.41 -12.11 23.85
C MET A 1 -5.26 -11.15 24.67
N PRO A 2 -4.86 -10.63 25.82
CA PRO A 2 -5.65 -9.66 26.56
C PRO A 2 -5.71 -8.38 25.72
N GLY A 3 -6.93 -7.88 25.49
CA GLY A 3 -7.17 -6.65 24.75
C GLY A 3 -6.50 -5.45 25.45
N VAL A 4 -5.54 -4.85 24.79
CA VAL A 4 -5.00 -3.54 25.20
C VAL A 4 -6.16 -2.56 25.07
N SER A 5 -6.66 -2.05 26.19
CA SER A 5 -7.71 -1.05 26.20
C SER A 5 -7.21 0.21 25.49
N VAL A 6 -7.81 0.51 24.34
CA VAL A 6 -7.64 1.80 23.67
C VAL A 6 -8.40 2.81 24.52
N GLN A 7 -7.70 3.78 25.14
CA GLN A 7 -8.38 4.90 25.74
C GLN A 7 -9.01 5.72 24.60
N THR A 8 -10.34 5.75 24.58
CA THR A 8 -11.12 6.64 23.72
C THR A 8 -11.08 8.00 24.34
N ASP A 9 -10.27 8.91 23.80
CA ASP A 9 -10.11 10.19 24.45
C ASP A 9 -11.24 11.15 24.13
N PHE A 10 -11.73 11.20 22.90
CA PHE A 10 -12.96 11.94 22.56
C PHE A 10 -13.54 11.63 21.18
N SER A 11 -14.85 11.80 21.07
CA SER A 11 -15.59 11.83 19.80
C SER A 11 -16.52 13.02 19.84
N PHE A 12 -16.50 13.83 18.81
CA PHE A 12 -17.42 14.97 18.66
C PHE A 12 -18.86 14.55 18.29
N SER A 13 -19.13 13.25 18.11
CA SER A 13 -20.45 12.78 17.71
C SER A 13 -21.12 11.91 18.76
N ASN A 14 -22.36 12.33 19.12
CA ASN A 14 -23.37 11.48 19.75
C ASN A 14 -24.18 10.65 18.70
N MET A 15 -23.74 10.62 17.42
CA MET A 15 -24.43 9.91 16.35
C MET A 15 -23.77 8.56 16.06
N ALA A 16 -23.99 7.57 16.91
CA ALA A 16 -23.39 6.25 16.85
C ALA A 16 -24.38 5.17 16.35
N THR A 17 -25.15 5.39 15.30
CA THR A 17 -26.08 4.36 14.81
C THR A 17 -25.98 3.97 13.35
N GLU A 18 -25.27 4.71 12.51
CA GLU A 18 -25.06 4.30 11.13
C GLU A 18 -23.56 4.15 10.83
N GLU A 19 -23.19 3.01 10.23
CA GLU A 19 -21.83 2.78 9.74
C GLU A 19 -21.58 3.75 8.59
N PRO A 20 -20.52 4.59 8.64
CA PRO A 20 -20.21 5.50 7.54
C PRO A 20 -19.88 4.72 6.27
N LEU A 21 -20.10 5.32 5.13
CA LEU A 21 -19.74 4.69 3.86
C LEU A 21 -18.22 4.52 3.73
N LEU A 22 -17.44 5.51 4.17
CA LEU A 22 -15.98 5.53 4.06
C LEU A 22 -15.33 5.91 5.39
N THR A 23 -14.33 5.15 5.81
CA THR A 23 -13.35 5.58 6.82
C THR A 23 -12.09 6.06 6.13
N ILE A 24 -11.68 7.32 6.40
CA ILE A 24 -10.34 7.82 6.09
C ILE A 24 -9.54 7.80 7.39
N ALA A 25 -8.57 6.89 7.49
CA ALA A 25 -7.77 6.76 8.69
C ALA A 25 -6.42 7.48 8.53
N ILE A 26 -6.04 8.24 9.55
CA ILE A 26 -4.77 8.97 9.61
C ILE A 26 -3.96 8.42 10.78
N PRO A 27 -3.00 7.49 10.53
CA PRO A 27 -2.01 7.16 11.54
C PRO A 27 -1.07 8.33 11.74
N THR A 28 -0.87 8.77 12.98
CA THR A 28 0.00 9.92 13.29
C THR A 28 0.97 9.63 14.41
N PHE A 29 2.16 10.22 14.36
CA PHE A 29 3.16 10.25 15.40
C PHE A 29 4.06 11.48 15.24
N ASN A 30 4.01 12.43 16.17
CA ASN A 30 4.78 13.67 16.15
C ASN A 30 4.64 14.47 14.84
N CYS A 31 3.41 14.54 14.30
CA CYS A 31 3.09 15.21 13.04
C CYS A 31 2.04 16.32 13.21
N ALA A 32 1.92 16.93 14.40
CA ALA A 32 0.93 17.97 14.67
C ALA A 32 0.88 19.08 13.62
N HIS A 33 2.05 19.52 13.15
CA HIS A 33 2.19 20.60 12.17
C HIS A 33 1.74 20.24 10.74
N LEU A 34 1.60 18.94 10.41
CA LEU A 34 1.18 18.44 9.08
C LEU A 34 -0.30 18.06 9.04
N LEU A 35 -0.91 17.74 10.18
CA LEU A 35 -2.31 17.32 10.26
C LEU A 35 -3.31 18.32 9.65
N PRO A 36 -3.15 19.65 9.78
CA PRO A 36 -4.07 20.60 9.14
C PRO A 36 -4.15 20.45 7.63
N ASP A 37 -3.04 20.20 6.96
CA ASP A 37 -2.99 19.97 5.51
C ASP A 37 -3.71 18.67 5.14
N ALA A 38 -3.41 17.57 5.84
CA ALA A 38 -4.02 16.27 5.61
C ALA A 38 -5.54 16.30 5.83
N VAL A 39 -6.00 16.77 6.98
CA VAL A 39 -7.43 16.88 7.33
C VAL A 39 -8.14 17.85 6.40
N GLY A 40 -7.57 19.02 6.14
CA GLY A 40 -8.10 20.01 5.21
C GLY A 40 -8.30 19.44 3.81
N SER A 41 -7.38 18.60 3.33
CA SER A 41 -7.48 17.96 2.02
C SER A 41 -8.63 16.96 1.93
N ILE A 42 -8.95 16.26 3.01
CA ILE A 42 -10.12 15.38 3.09
C ILE A 42 -11.41 16.20 3.06
N MET A 43 -11.46 17.27 3.82
CA MET A 43 -12.66 18.12 3.92
C MET A 43 -13.06 18.77 2.59
N ARG A 44 -12.09 19.04 1.72
CA ARG A 44 -12.33 19.60 0.37
C ARG A 44 -12.86 18.61 -0.66
N GLN A 45 -12.97 17.30 -0.33
CA GLN A 45 -13.39 16.27 -1.30
C GLN A 45 -14.88 16.28 -1.67
N GLY A 46 -15.71 17.07 -1.00
CA GLY A 46 -17.15 17.15 -1.29
C GLY A 46 -17.92 15.87 -0.98
N LEU A 47 -17.50 15.10 0.01
CA LEU A 47 -18.19 13.90 0.49
C LEU A 47 -18.98 14.23 1.76
N ASP A 48 -20.14 13.57 1.93
CA ASP A 48 -21.00 13.76 3.11
C ASP A 48 -20.93 12.59 4.08
N ASP A 49 -20.88 11.35 3.57
CA ASP A 49 -20.97 10.12 4.36
C ASP A 49 -19.59 9.49 4.55
N PHE A 50 -18.85 10.03 5.54
CA PHE A 50 -17.53 9.50 5.92
C PHE A 50 -17.17 9.86 7.37
N GLU A 51 -16.23 9.09 7.95
CA GLU A 51 -15.50 9.44 9.17
C GLU A 51 -14.01 9.68 8.88
N ILE A 52 -13.38 10.55 9.67
CA ILE A 52 -11.93 10.68 9.78
C ILE A 52 -11.53 10.02 11.08
N LEU A 53 -10.74 8.94 11.00
CA LEU A 53 -10.22 8.24 12.16
C LEU A 53 -8.75 8.59 12.34
N ILE A 54 -8.42 9.40 13.35
CA ILE A 54 -7.03 9.73 13.68
C ILE A 54 -6.58 8.80 14.80
N ILE A 55 -5.52 8.01 14.54
CA ILE A 55 -4.90 7.17 15.58
C ILE A 55 -3.50 7.68 15.88
N ASP A 56 -3.38 8.29 17.03
CA ASP A 56 -2.14 8.85 17.56
C ASP A 56 -1.30 7.76 18.24
N ASN A 57 -0.10 7.57 17.73
CA ASN A 57 0.83 6.55 18.20
C ASN A 57 1.65 7.00 19.42
N ALA A 58 1.02 7.64 20.40
CA ALA A 58 1.61 8.23 21.59
C ALA A 58 2.56 9.40 21.27
N SER A 59 2.09 10.38 20.48
CA SER A 59 2.87 11.59 20.16
C SER A 59 3.25 12.39 21.42
N GLU A 60 4.41 13.01 21.38
CA GLU A 60 4.95 13.85 22.45
C GLU A 60 4.81 15.36 22.15
N ASP A 61 4.39 15.68 20.92
CA ASP A 61 4.10 17.05 20.47
C ASP A 61 2.64 17.45 20.79
N ASN A 62 2.19 18.59 20.29
CA ASN A 62 0.84 19.09 20.49
C ASN A 62 -0.22 18.47 19.54
N THR A 63 -0.01 17.23 19.08
CA THR A 63 -0.93 16.51 18.18
C THR A 63 -2.38 16.51 18.69
N GLU A 64 -2.60 16.18 19.97
CA GLU A 64 -3.95 16.14 20.55
C GLU A 64 -4.63 17.51 20.54
N GLU A 65 -3.91 18.58 20.86
CA GLU A 65 -4.44 19.95 20.83
C GLU A 65 -4.86 20.35 19.42
N VAL A 66 -4.03 20.03 18.43
CA VAL A 66 -4.35 20.29 17.01
C VAL A 66 -5.59 19.51 16.58
N VAL A 67 -5.71 18.23 16.95
CA VAL A 67 -6.91 17.45 16.59
C VAL A 67 -8.15 18.02 17.26
N ARG A 68 -8.09 18.44 18.51
CA ARG A 68 -9.20 19.11 19.22
C ARG A 68 -9.63 20.41 18.54
N SER A 69 -8.67 21.17 17.99
CA SER A 69 -8.96 22.44 17.34
C SER A 69 -9.76 22.34 16.03
N PHE A 70 -9.86 21.16 15.43
CA PHE A 70 -10.67 20.98 14.22
C PHE A 70 -12.18 21.05 14.49
N GLU A 71 -12.65 20.81 15.71
CA GLU A 71 -14.04 20.89 16.15
C GLU A 71 -15.05 20.25 15.19
N ASN A 72 -14.66 19.12 14.57
CA ASN A 72 -15.42 18.47 13.53
C ASN A 72 -16.00 17.12 13.99
N ARG A 73 -17.35 17.01 13.95
CA ARG A 73 -18.08 15.80 14.37
C ARG A 73 -17.74 14.53 13.58
N ARG A 74 -17.12 14.65 12.40
CA ARG A 74 -16.68 13.50 11.60
C ARG A 74 -15.33 12.95 12.06
N ILE A 75 -14.64 13.66 12.96
CA ILE A 75 -13.34 13.23 13.47
C ILE A 75 -13.53 12.38 14.72
N ARG A 76 -12.92 11.21 14.70
CA ARG A 76 -12.76 10.33 15.86
C ARG A 76 -11.27 10.16 16.13
N TYR A 77 -10.87 10.51 17.35
CA TYR A 77 -9.48 10.43 17.78
C TYR A 77 -9.28 9.31 18.79
N LEU A 78 -8.26 8.49 18.57
CA LEU A 78 -7.82 7.43 19.48
C LEU A 78 -6.33 7.59 19.70
N ARG A 79 -5.88 7.46 20.95
CA ARG A 79 -4.46 7.51 21.29
C ARG A 79 -3.97 6.15 21.80
N ASN A 80 -2.81 5.73 21.33
CA ASN A 80 -2.14 4.53 21.83
C ASN A 80 -1.47 4.83 23.16
N PRO A 81 -1.38 3.85 24.07
CA PRO A 81 -0.71 4.04 25.37
C PRO A 81 0.81 4.18 25.24
N SER A 82 1.37 3.71 24.13
CA SER A 82 2.80 3.81 23.78
C SER A 82 2.98 3.76 22.27
N ASN A 83 4.15 4.14 21.78
CA ASN A 83 4.46 3.99 20.35
C ASN A 83 4.62 2.52 19.98
N LEU A 84 3.72 2.02 19.15
CA LEU A 84 3.64 0.63 18.68
C LEU A 84 4.37 0.42 17.33
N GLY A 85 4.94 1.47 16.74
CA GLY A 85 5.48 1.48 15.40
C GLY A 85 4.42 1.70 14.31
N ALA A 86 4.87 2.07 13.12
CA ALA A 86 3.99 2.48 12.01
C ALA A 86 3.06 1.36 11.54
N CYS A 87 3.57 0.13 11.42
CA CYS A 87 2.81 -1.02 10.96
C CYS A 87 1.64 -1.35 11.90
N GLU A 88 1.90 -1.45 13.21
CA GLU A 88 0.86 -1.76 14.18
C GLU A 88 -0.14 -0.61 14.34
N ASN A 89 0.31 0.64 14.24
CA ASN A 89 -0.60 1.79 14.20
C ASN A 89 -1.52 1.74 12.96
N GLY A 90 -1.00 1.33 11.80
CA GLY A 90 -1.79 1.08 10.60
C GLY A 90 -2.79 -0.07 10.77
N ASN A 91 -2.41 -1.17 11.42
CA ASN A 91 -3.31 -2.27 11.77
C ASN A 91 -4.46 -1.79 12.64
N ARG A 92 -4.18 -0.94 13.62
CA ARG A 92 -5.20 -0.34 14.48
C ARG A 92 -6.13 0.59 13.72
N CYS A 93 -5.62 1.33 12.73
CA CYS A 93 -6.46 2.12 11.83
C CYS A 93 -7.51 1.25 11.12
N LEU A 94 -7.09 0.13 10.54
CA LEU A 94 -8.02 -0.79 9.88
C LEU A 94 -8.99 -1.45 10.87
N ALA A 95 -8.49 -1.94 12.00
CA ALA A 95 -9.28 -2.62 13.01
C ALA A 95 -10.36 -1.73 13.66
N ASN A 96 -10.10 -0.43 13.80
CA ASN A 96 -11.03 0.54 14.36
C ASN A 96 -11.90 1.26 13.30
N SER A 97 -11.69 0.97 12.01
CA SER A 97 -12.50 1.52 10.94
C SER A 97 -13.92 0.97 10.94
N ARG A 98 -14.92 1.83 10.67
CA ARG A 98 -16.34 1.48 10.64
C ARG A 98 -16.89 1.45 9.21
N GLY A 99 -16.28 2.20 8.30
CA GLY A 99 -16.75 2.36 6.92
C GLY A 99 -16.76 1.06 6.12
N ARG A 100 -17.71 0.96 5.19
CA ARG A 100 -17.75 -0.10 4.18
C ARG A 100 -16.49 -0.09 3.31
N TYR A 101 -15.95 1.10 3.05
CA TYR A 101 -14.67 1.33 2.37
C TYR A 101 -13.66 1.92 3.33
N PHE A 102 -12.41 1.64 3.08
CA PHE A 102 -11.31 2.10 3.92
C PHE A 102 -10.23 2.75 3.06
N LYS A 103 -9.73 3.89 3.52
CA LYS A 103 -8.56 4.58 2.98
C LYS A 103 -7.65 4.96 4.13
N MET A 104 -6.37 4.71 3.95
CA MET A 104 -5.33 5.29 4.81
C MET A 104 -4.80 6.56 4.15
N LEU A 105 -4.57 7.60 4.91
CA LEU A 105 -3.85 8.80 4.52
C LEU A 105 -2.76 9.05 5.55
N CYS A 106 -1.49 8.97 5.16
CA CYS A 106 -0.39 9.33 6.04
C CYS A 106 -0.49 10.81 6.43
N ALA A 107 -0.12 11.13 7.67
CA ALA A 107 -0.31 12.47 8.23
C ALA A 107 0.47 13.58 7.50
N ASP A 108 1.50 13.19 6.74
CA ASP A 108 2.38 14.07 5.94
C ASP A 108 1.89 14.29 4.50
N ASP A 109 0.91 13.52 4.04
CA ASP A 109 0.41 13.56 2.68
C ASP A 109 -0.84 14.44 2.51
N VAL A 110 -1.09 14.89 1.27
CA VAL A 110 -2.22 15.78 0.94
C VAL A 110 -2.98 15.23 -0.27
N LEU A 111 -4.29 15.03 -0.14
CA LEU A 111 -5.13 14.58 -1.25
C LEU A 111 -5.38 15.74 -2.24
N LEU A 112 -5.31 15.41 -3.53
CA LEU A 112 -5.78 16.31 -4.58
C LEU A 112 -7.31 16.28 -4.67
N ASP A 113 -7.91 17.40 -5.07
CA ASP A 113 -9.36 17.54 -5.10
C ASP A 113 -10.03 16.52 -6.03
N GLY A 114 -11.14 15.95 -5.56
CA GLY A 114 -11.95 15.01 -6.31
C GLY A 114 -11.43 13.58 -6.40
N VAL A 115 -10.29 13.24 -5.76
CA VAL A 115 -9.76 11.87 -5.81
C VAL A 115 -10.63 10.87 -5.03
N LEU A 116 -11.12 11.25 -3.83
CA LEU A 116 -11.96 10.34 -3.03
C LEU A 116 -13.27 9.98 -3.72
N PRO A 117 -14.05 10.94 -4.28
CA PRO A 117 -15.25 10.61 -5.05
C PRO A 117 -14.97 9.67 -6.22
N LYS A 118 -13.86 9.85 -6.96
CA LYS A 118 -13.48 8.97 -8.08
C LYS A 118 -13.19 7.55 -7.61
N GLN A 119 -12.35 7.38 -6.58
CA GLN A 119 -12.02 6.06 -6.02
C GLN A 119 -13.27 5.37 -5.46
N LEU A 120 -14.09 6.11 -4.72
CA LEU A 120 -15.30 5.58 -4.09
C LEU A 120 -16.33 5.15 -5.14
N ASN A 121 -16.53 5.93 -6.21
CA ASN A 121 -17.45 5.59 -7.28
C ASN A 121 -17.08 4.27 -7.97
N ILE A 122 -15.78 4.02 -8.21
CA ILE A 122 -15.30 2.76 -8.78
C ILE A 122 -15.66 1.59 -7.86
N LEU A 123 -15.37 1.69 -6.55
CA LEU A 123 -15.69 0.63 -5.59
C LEU A 123 -17.20 0.41 -5.43
N LYS A 124 -18.02 1.46 -5.56
CA LYS A 124 -19.49 1.36 -5.50
C LYS A 124 -20.08 0.67 -6.73
N THR A 125 -19.59 1.01 -7.91
CA THR A 125 -20.15 0.52 -9.18
C THR A 125 -19.55 -0.80 -9.66
N ARG A 126 -18.39 -1.19 -9.12
CA ARG A 126 -17.66 -2.41 -9.50
C ARG A 126 -17.47 -3.34 -8.30
N PRO A 127 -18.39 -4.28 -8.04
CA PRO A 127 -18.28 -5.23 -6.91
C PRO A 127 -17.06 -6.16 -6.98
N ASP A 128 -16.54 -6.42 -8.17
CA ASP A 128 -15.35 -7.22 -8.43
C ASP A 128 -14.05 -6.50 -8.02
N VAL A 129 -14.07 -5.17 -7.90
CA VAL A 129 -12.91 -4.37 -7.52
C VAL A 129 -12.77 -4.32 -6.00
N VAL A 130 -11.59 -4.70 -5.52
CA VAL A 130 -11.26 -4.71 -4.09
C VAL A 130 -10.30 -3.60 -3.68
N LEU A 131 -9.51 -3.08 -4.64
CA LEU A 131 -8.50 -2.06 -4.42
C LEU A 131 -8.46 -1.08 -5.58
N VAL A 132 -8.57 0.21 -5.24
CA VAL A 132 -8.44 1.33 -6.19
C VAL A 132 -7.28 2.21 -5.75
N THR A 133 -6.44 2.61 -6.70
CA THR A 133 -5.31 3.52 -6.46
C THR A 133 -5.30 4.68 -7.45
N CYS A 134 -4.46 5.66 -7.18
CA CYS A 134 -4.20 6.81 -8.04
C CYS A 134 -2.68 7.01 -8.21
N GLY A 135 -2.28 7.85 -9.15
CA GLY A 135 -0.94 8.38 -9.19
C GLY A 135 -0.68 9.36 -8.05
N TYR A 136 0.58 9.78 -7.90
CA TYR A 136 0.94 10.84 -6.96
C TYR A 136 1.98 11.79 -7.54
N LEU A 137 2.06 12.97 -6.97
CA LEU A 137 3.07 13.97 -7.24
C LEU A 137 4.04 14.01 -6.04
N PRO A 138 5.29 13.54 -6.19
CA PRO A 138 6.30 13.74 -5.16
C PRO A 138 6.54 15.23 -4.94
N THR A 139 6.60 15.64 -3.67
CA THR A 139 6.86 17.03 -3.28
C THR A 139 8.00 17.09 -2.27
N ASP A 140 8.56 18.28 -2.07
CA ASP A 140 9.39 18.58 -0.91
C ASP A 140 8.52 18.85 0.35
N SER A 141 9.16 19.28 1.44
CA SER A 141 8.49 19.62 2.71
C SER A 141 7.45 20.74 2.56
N ASP A 142 7.65 21.65 1.61
CA ASP A 142 6.81 22.83 1.37
C ASP A 142 5.73 22.58 0.27
N LEU A 143 5.53 21.33 -0.13
CA LEU A 143 4.60 20.87 -1.17
C LEU A 143 4.94 21.35 -2.60
N ASN A 144 6.17 21.77 -2.88
CA ASN A 144 6.61 22.03 -4.23
C ASN A 144 6.76 20.73 -5.00
N VAL A 145 6.04 20.58 -6.11
CA VAL A 145 6.01 19.35 -6.92
C VAL A 145 7.36 19.10 -7.58
N GLN A 146 7.90 17.89 -7.40
CA GLN A 146 9.19 17.45 -7.92
C GLN A 146 9.09 16.42 -9.05
N GLY A 147 7.87 16.05 -9.47
CA GLY A 147 7.65 15.06 -10.52
C GLY A 147 6.24 14.50 -10.49
N ALA A 148 6.04 13.41 -11.23
CA ALA A 148 4.79 12.67 -11.22
C ALA A 148 5.10 11.17 -11.27
N TRP A 149 4.29 10.38 -10.56
CA TRP A 149 4.37 8.93 -10.58
C TRP A 149 2.98 8.32 -10.76
N SER A 150 2.89 7.38 -11.67
CA SER A 150 1.75 6.48 -11.79
C SER A 150 2.24 5.18 -12.41
N ALA A 151 1.87 4.06 -11.83
CA ALA A 151 2.22 2.76 -12.38
C ALA A 151 0.96 1.93 -12.61
N PHE A 152 0.98 1.10 -13.63
CA PHE A 152 -0.04 0.11 -13.94
C PHE A 152 -1.46 0.71 -14.05
N PRO A 153 -1.68 1.75 -14.89
CA PRO A 153 -2.98 2.40 -15.01
C PRO A 153 -4.05 1.49 -15.61
N GLY A 154 -5.32 1.78 -15.32
CA GLY A 154 -6.47 1.04 -15.81
C GLY A 154 -6.93 -0.08 -14.88
N SER A 155 -7.77 -0.98 -15.41
CA SER A 155 -8.40 -2.08 -14.67
C SER A 155 -7.70 -3.40 -14.96
N HIS A 156 -7.31 -4.13 -13.92
CA HIS A 156 -6.59 -5.40 -14.05
C HIS A 156 -7.09 -6.43 -13.03
N PRO A 157 -7.08 -7.74 -13.37
CA PRO A 157 -7.19 -8.78 -12.36
C PRO A 157 -6.11 -8.61 -11.29
N GLY A 158 -6.44 -8.79 -10.00
CA GLY A 158 -5.48 -8.66 -8.91
C GLY A 158 -4.27 -9.56 -9.08
N ARG A 159 -4.48 -10.79 -9.53
CA ARG A 159 -3.40 -11.75 -9.84
C ARG A 159 -2.38 -11.21 -10.86
N ARG A 160 -2.81 -10.43 -11.86
CA ARG A 160 -1.91 -9.81 -12.83
C ARG A 160 -1.01 -8.76 -12.18
N VAL A 161 -1.56 -7.96 -11.25
CA VAL A 161 -0.81 -6.94 -10.51
C VAL A 161 0.19 -7.60 -9.56
N ILE A 162 -0.23 -8.65 -8.83
CA ILE A 162 0.64 -9.44 -7.96
C ILE A 162 1.83 -9.98 -8.78
N ASN A 163 1.54 -10.64 -9.90
CA ASN A 163 2.58 -11.18 -10.78
C ASN A 163 3.55 -10.11 -11.29
N PHE A 164 3.02 -8.95 -11.71
CA PHE A 164 3.84 -7.83 -12.17
C PHE A 164 4.77 -7.32 -11.06
N CYS A 165 4.24 -7.07 -9.85
CA CYS A 165 5.04 -6.59 -8.71
C CYS A 165 6.14 -7.58 -8.33
N LEU A 166 5.79 -8.85 -8.16
CA LEU A 166 6.74 -9.86 -7.70
C LEU A 166 7.77 -10.24 -8.78
N SER A 167 7.35 -10.35 -10.05
CA SER A 167 8.27 -10.70 -11.13
C SER A 167 9.30 -9.61 -11.42
N ARG A 168 8.94 -8.36 -11.22
CA ARG A 168 9.82 -7.22 -11.48
C ARG A 168 10.47 -6.64 -10.23
N MET A 169 10.12 -7.18 -9.07
CA MET A 169 10.57 -6.67 -7.77
C MET A 169 10.33 -5.15 -7.69
N THR A 170 9.08 -4.74 -7.93
CA THR A 170 8.65 -3.34 -7.95
C THR A 170 7.30 -3.16 -7.28
N ASN A 171 7.10 -2.03 -6.59
CA ASN A 171 5.79 -1.66 -6.08
C ASN A 171 5.04 -0.85 -7.17
N ALA A 172 4.11 -1.50 -7.86
CA ALA A 172 3.26 -0.86 -8.87
C ALA A 172 1.89 -0.41 -8.30
N VAL A 173 1.63 -0.68 -7.03
CA VAL A 173 0.37 -0.31 -6.35
C VAL A 173 0.46 1.09 -5.75
N GLY A 174 1.63 1.46 -5.25
CA GLY A 174 1.88 2.70 -4.53
C GLY A 174 1.87 2.52 -3.02
N GLY A 175 2.06 3.61 -2.30
CA GLY A 175 2.04 3.64 -0.83
C GLY A 175 0.62 3.67 -0.25
N PRO A 176 0.49 3.62 1.08
CA PRO A 176 -0.81 3.55 1.77
C PRO A 176 -1.76 4.69 1.39
N SER A 177 -1.26 5.92 1.26
CA SER A 177 -2.07 7.11 0.94
C SER A 177 -2.67 7.09 -0.47
N ASN A 178 -2.16 6.28 -1.41
CA ASN A 178 -2.72 6.15 -2.75
C ASN A 178 -3.98 5.28 -2.78
N ILE A 179 -4.14 4.38 -1.82
CA ILE A 179 -5.00 3.21 -1.87
C ILE A 179 -6.34 3.48 -1.18
N MET A 180 -7.44 3.04 -1.82
CA MET A 180 -8.74 2.85 -1.18
C MET A 180 -9.19 1.41 -1.42
N ILE A 181 -9.70 0.74 -0.38
CA ILE A 181 -10.07 -0.67 -0.44
C ILE A 181 -11.53 -0.90 -0.04
N ARG A 182 -12.07 -2.01 -0.50
CA ARG A 182 -13.27 -2.62 0.05
C ARG A 182 -12.88 -3.29 1.37
N ARG A 183 -13.39 -2.82 2.52
CA ARG A 183 -12.99 -3.31 3.86
C ARG A 183 -13.19 -4.82 4.04
N THR A 184 -14.22 -5.39 3.42
CA THR A 184 -14.45 -6.84 3.48
C THR A 184 -13.34 -7.67 2.81
N ALA A 185 -12.63 -7.12 1.84
CA ALA A 185 -11.49 -7.80 1.22
C ALA A 185 -10.24 -7.82 2.13
N ALA A 186 -10.23 -7.01 3.18
CA ALA A 186 -9.17 -7.00 4.18
C ALA A 186 -9.49 -7.89 5.39
N ALA A 187 -10.57 -8.66 5.36
CA ALA A 187 -10.93 -9.57 6.46
C ALA A 187 -9.82 -10.62 6.65
N GLY A 188 -9.23 -10.65 7.84
CA GLY A 188 -8.09 -11.54 8.15
C GLY A 188 -6.73 -11.10 7.61
N VAL A 189 -6.66 -9.98 6.88
CA VAL A 189 -5.39 -9.40 6.43
C VAL A 189 -4.87 -8.42 7.48
N VAL A 190 -3.63 -8.61 7.90
CA VAL A 190 -2.95 -7.79 8.91
C VAL A 190 -1.59 -7.38 8.36
N GLY A 191 -1.22 -6.13 8.56
CA GLY A 191 0.13 -5.64 8.26
C GLY A 191 1.18 -6.41 9.06
N ASP A 192 2.29 -6.73 8.44
CA ASP A 192 3.35 -7.55 9.02
C ASP A 192 4.57 -6.68 9.38
N ALA A 193 4.71 -6.39 10.66
CA ALA A 193 5.80 -5.57 11.22
C ALA A 193 7.21 -6.17 11.00
N SER A 194 7.31 -7.43 10.60
CA SER A 194 8.60 -8.04 10.25
C SER A 194 9.13 -7.63 8.86
N TYR A 195 8.29 -6.96 8.05
CA TYR A 195 8.70 -6.25 6.85
C TYR A 195 9.01 -4.80 7.19
N ARG A 196 10.23 -4.38 6.92
CA ARG A 196 10.67 -3.01 7.19
C ARG A 196 10.25 -2.03 6.10
N LEU A 197 10.25 -2.50 4.83
CA LEU A 197 10.04 -1.67 3.65
C LEU A 197 8.79 -2.04 2.87
N LEU A 198 8.52 -3.33 2.66
CA LEU A 198 7.48 -3.82 1.76
C LEU A 198 6.21 -4.31 2.49
N GLY A 199 6.03 -3.91 3.75
CA GLY A 199 4.85 -4.31 4.52
C GLY A 199 3.53 -3.80 3.92
N ASP A 200 3.52 -2.58 3.39
CA ASP A 200 2.39 -1.97 2.68
C ASP A 200 2.10 -2.68 1.34
N LEU A 201 3.15 -3.04 0.61
CA LEU A 201 3.01 -3.83 -0.61
C LEU A 201 2.44 -5.21 -0.28
N LYS A 202 3.00 -5.92 0.72
CA LYS A 202 2.48 -7.22 1.16
C LYS A 202 0.99 -7.16 1.46
N PHE A 203 0.58 -6.20 2.28
CA PHE A 203 -0.82 -5.96 2.63
C PHE A 203 -1.69 -5.77 1.38
N SER A 204 -1.23 -4.95 0.44
CA SER A 204 -1.94 -4.69 -0.81
C SER A 204 -2.06 -5.94 -1.69
N LEU A 205 -0.98 -6.73 -1.80
CA LEU A 205 -0.99 -7.97 -2.58
C LEU A 205 -1.95 -9.01 -1.98
N GLN A 206 -2.02 -9.14 -0.66
CA GLN A 206 -2.97 -10.02 0.01
C GLN A 206 -4.44 -9.62 -0.29
N ILE A 207 -4.75 -8.33 -0.29
CA ILE A 207 -6.08 -7.84 -0.69
C ILE A 207 -6.38 -8.17 -2.15
N LEU A 208 -5.39 -8.03 -3.03
CA LEU A 208 -5.53 -8.29 -4.47
C LEU A 208 -5.74 -9.78 -4.82
N GLU A 209 -5.50 -10.71 -3.88
CA GLU A 209 -5.91 -12.11 -4.05
C GLU A 209 -7.42 -12.28 -4.08
N HIS A 210 -8.19 -11.31 -3.55
CA HIS A 210 -9.65 -11.38 -3.42
C HIS A 210 -10.43 -10.67 -4.54
N GLY A 211 -9.76 -10.02 -5.50
CA GLY A 211 -10.49 -9.35 -6.58
C GLY A 211 -9.64 -8.51 -7.53
N ALA A 212 -10.32 -7.61 -8.22
CA ALA A 212 -9.69 -6.76 -9.24
C ALA A 212 -9.10 -5.49 -8.63
N TYR A 213 -8.17 -4.93 -9.39
CA TYR A 213 -7.45 -3.68 -9.17
C TYR A 213 -7.87 -2.64 -10.20
N VAL A 214 -7.96 -1.39 -9.77
CA VAL A 214 -8.08 -0.25 -10.69
C VAL A 214 -7.12 0.86 -10.27
N ASN A 215 -6.34 1.37 -11.21
CA ASN A 215 -5.61 2.61 -11.05
C ASN A 215 -6.25 3.67 -11.95
N ILE A 216 -6.68 4.79 -11.37
CA ILE A 216 -7.35 5.87 -12.12
C ILE A 216 -6.41 6.61 -13.08
N GLY A 217 -5.10 6.35 -13.01
CA GLY A 217 -4.10 6.89 -13.94
C GLY A 217 -3.70 8.35 -13.69
N GLU A 218 -4.56 9.12 -13.06
CA GLU A 218 -4.34 10.53 -12.73
C GLU A 218 -3.68 10.67 -11.35
N PRO A 219 -2.88 11.73 -11.12
CA PRO A 219 -2.44 12.09 -9.78
C PRO A 219 -3.63 12.39 -8.86
N GLY A 220 -3.61 11.83 -7.66
CA GLY A 220 -4.63 12.06 -6.64
C GLY A 220 -4.04 12.40 -5.28
N LEU A 221 -2.72 12.54 -5.21
CA LEU A 221 -1.99 12.71 -3.96
C LEU A 221 -0.75 13.59 -4.18
N LEU A 222 -0.50 14.51 -3.27
CA LEU A 222 0.82 15.11 -3.03
C LEU A 222 1.53 14.24 -2.00
N TYR A 223 2.58 13.57 -2.42
CA TYR A 223 3.42 12.72 -1.58
C TYR A 223 4.60 13.52 -1.04
N ARG A 224 4.53 13.90 0.23
CA ARG A 224 5.52 14.76 0.87
C ARG A 224 6.78 13.96 1.22
N ARG A 225 7.94 14.49 0.81
CA ARG A 225 9.25 13.96 1.16
C ARG A 225 9.93 14.93 2.13
N HIS A 226 10.29 14.41 3.29
CA HIS A 226 11.02 15.17 4.31
C HIS A 226 12.08 14.26 4.97
N PRO A 227 13.10 14.84 5.66
CA PRO A 227 14.20 14.05 6.21
C PRO A 227 13.78 12.95 7.20
N ASN A 228 12.63 13.13 7.85
CA ASN A 228 12.09 12.17 8.82
C ASN A 228 11.10 11.16 8.22
N SER A 229 10.88 11.17 6.90
CA SER A 229 10.01 10.17 6.26
C SER A 229 10.69 8.80 6.26
N ASP A 230 9.93 7.73 6.54
CA ASP A 230 10.45 6.36 6.63
C ASP A 230 11.22 5.92 5.37
N TYR A 231 10.78 6.38 4.19
CA TYR A 231 11.44 6.07 2.92
C TYR A 231 12.81 6.77 2.77
N ALA A 232 12.95 7.99 3.31
CA ALA A 232 14.17 8.78 3.14
C ALA A 232 15.32 8.30 4.04
N THR A 233 14.99 7.71 5.18
CA THR A 233 15.95 7.55 6.25
C THR A 233 16.77 6.28 6.24
N ASN A 234 16.35 5.17 5.60
CA ASN A 234 17.05 3.91 5.91
C ASN A 234 16.73 2.70 5.03
N CYS A 235 16.77 2.74 3.73
CA CYS A 235 16.63 1.51 2.99
C CYS A 235 17.89 1.13 2.18
N PRO A 236 18.79 0.30 2.76
CA PRO A 236 19.83 -0.36 1.99
C PRO A 236 19.22 -1.19 0.85
N PRO A 237 19.82 -1.16 -0.36
CA PRO A 237 19.33 -1.93 -1.50
C PRO A 237 19.16 -3.43 -1.22
N GLU A 238 19.96 -3.96 -0.31
CA GLU A 238 19.93 -5.36 0.11
C GLU A 238 18.62 -5.73 0.80
N ILE A 239 18.10 -4.88 1.69
CA ILE A 239 16.80 -5.10 2.36
C ILE A 239 15.69 -5.20 1.32
N HIS A 240 15.69 -4.33 0.33
CA HIS A 240 14.70 -4.34 -0.74
C HIS A 240 14.68 -5.69 -1.48
N VAL A 241 15.85 -6.20 -1.88
CA VAL A 241 15.96 -7.49 -2.56
C VAL A 241 15.50 -8.63 -1.66
N HIS A 242 15.94 -8.68 -0.41
CA HIS A 242 15.59 -9.75 0.53
C HIS A 242 14.10 -9.78 0.84
N GLU A 243 13.47 -8.63 1.05
CA GLU A 243 12.03 -8.58 1.30
C GLU A 243 11.22 -8.99 0.07
N TYR A 244 11.64 -8.63 -1.16
CA TYR A 244 11.00 -9.16 -2.37
C TYR A 244 11.16 -10.67 -2.52
N LEU A 245 12.32 -11.23 -2.24
CA LEU A 245 12.50 -12.69 -2.27
C LEU A 245 11.64 -13.40 -1.23
N ARG A 246 11.46 -12.79 -0.07
CA ARG A 246 10.55 -13.28 0.96
C ARG A 246 9.10 -13.23 0.47
N LEU A 247 8.64 -12.12 -0.10
CA LEU A 247 7.31 -12.00 -0.72
C LEU A 247 7.09 -13.05 -1.82
N ILE A 248 8.05 -13.20 -2.74
CA ILE A 248 8.01 -14.22 -3.80
C ILE A 248 7.83 -15.63 -3.21
N SER A 249 8.53 -15.93 -2.11
CA SER A 249 8.42 -17.22 -1.42
C SER A 249 7.06 -17.39 -0.74
N GLU A 250 6.56 -16.39 -0.03
CA GLU A 250 5.28 -16.43 0.69
C GLU A 250 4.09 -16.58 -0.27
N PHE A 251 4.12 -15.88 -1.42
CA PHE A 251 3.11 -16.00 -2.46
C PHE A 251 3.35 -17.18 -3.41
N ASN A 252 4.43 -17.93 -3.25
CA ASN A 252 4.84 -19.02 -4.15
C ASN A 252 4.93 -18.59 -5.63
N TRP A 253 5.45 -17.40 -5.89
CA TRP A 253 5.47 -16.75 -7.22
C TRP A 253 6.82 -16.81 -7.94
N TRP A 254 7.55 -17.91 -7.76
CA TRP A 254 8.81 -18.11 -8.47
C TRP A 254 8.64 -18.22 -9.98
N ASN A 255 9.42 -17.45 -10.74
CA ASN A 255 9.51 -17.51 -12.19
C ASN A 255 10.91 -17.06 -12.66
N PRO A 256 11.33 -17.35 -13.91
CA PRO A 256 12.65 -17.00 -14.40
C PRO A 256 12.98 -15.51 -14.36
N LEU A 257 11.98 -14.64 -14.54
CA LEU A 257 12.20 -13.20 -14.55
C LEU A 257 12.56 -12.69 -13.15
N ASN A 258 11.83 -13.10 -12.10
CA ASN A 258 12.16 -12.69 -10.75
C ASN A 258 13.50 -13.27 -10.28
N CYS A 259 13.81 -14.51 -10.68
CA CYS A 259 15.13 -15.10 -10.42
C CYS A 259 16.26 -14.31 -11.10
N ALA A 260 16.08 -13.91 -12.35
CA ALA A 260 17.08 -13.11 -13.07
C ALA A 260 17.29 -11.74 -12.41
N VAL A 261 16.21 -11.06 -12.03
CA VAL A 261 16.29 -9.76 -11.34
C VAL A 261 17.01 -9.90 -9.99
N ALA A 262 16.65 -10.91 -9.19
CA ALA A 262 17.28 -11.15 -7.90
C ALA A 262 18.75 -11.57 -8.03
N PHE A 263 19.09 -12.33 -9.08
CA PHE A 263 20.49 -12.73 -9.34
C PHE A 263 21.38 -11.54 -9.71
N VAL A 264 20.87 -10.60 -10.48
CA VAL A 264 21.61 -9.41 -10.92
C VAL A 264 21.72 -8.37 -9.81
N ARG A 265 20.63 -8.11 -9.08
CA ARG A 265 20.54 -7.05 -8.06
C ARG A 265 20.85 -7.51 -6.64
N GLY A 266 20.81 -8.83 -6.40
CA GLY A 266 21.01 -9.42 -5.08
C GLY A 266 22.48 -9.66 -4.74
N ASP A 267 22.72 -9.78 -3.45
CA ASP A 267 23.98 -10.21 -2.86
C ASP A 267 24.17 -11.76 -2.94
N VAL A 268 25.16 -12.27 -2.20
CA VAL A 268 25.47 -13.71 -2.15
C VAL A 268 24.29 -14.54 -1.62
N GLU A 269 23.57 -14.05 -0.60
CA GLU A 269 22.44 -14.75 -0.01
C GLU A 269 21.24 -14.77 -0.96
N ALA A 270 20.91 -13.64 -1.59
CA ALA A 270 19.86 -13.56 -2.61
C ALA A 270 20.13 -14.55 -3.77
N ARG A 271 21.37 -14.63 -4.24
CA ARG A 271 21.77 -15.59 -5.29
C ARG A 271 21.65 -17.04 -4.83
N ARG A 272 21.91 -17.33 -3.55
CA ARG A 272 21.72 -18.66 -2.96
C ARG A 272 20.24 -19.05 -2.95
N VAL A 273 19.35 -18.14 -2.55
CA VAL A 273 17.90 -18.36 -2.57
C VAL A 273 17.41 -18.61 -4.00
N VAL A 274 17.86 -17.83 -4.98
CA VAL A 274 17.51 -18.02 -6.40
C VAL A 274 17.93 -19.41 -6.89
N ARG A 275 19.16 -19.85 -6.60
CA ARG A 275 19.64 -21.19 -7.00
C ARG A 275 18.77 -22.31 -6.42
N LYS A 276 18.33 -22.19 -5.17
CA LYS A 276 17.45 -23.17 -4.51
C LYS A 276 16.10 -23.29 -5.24
N HIS A 277 15.53 -22.18 -5.69
CA HIS A 277 14.19 -22.14 -6.29
C HIS A 277 14.19 -22.15 -7.83
N TRP A 278 15.36 -22.23 -8.48
CA TRP A 278 15.49 -22.17 -9.93
C TRP A 278 14.65 -23.22 -10.67
N ARG A 279 14.60 -24.46 -10.19
CA ARG A 279 13.80 -25.52 -10.81
C ARG A 279 12.30 -25.21 -10.77
N GLN A 280 11.83 -24.66 -9.66
CA GLN A 280 10.43 -24.22 -9.50
C GLN A 280 10.11 -23.05 -10.42
N ALA A 281 11.02 -22.07 -10.53
CA ALA A 281 10.86 -20.95 -11.44
C ALA A 281 10.74 -21.38 -12.91
N CYS A 282 11.49 -22.39 -13.32
CA CYS A 282 11.45 -22.93 -14.67
C CYS A 282 10.36 -23.99 -14.90
N SER A 283 9.45 -24.22 -13.96
CA SER A 283 8.28 -25.07 -14.15
C SER A 283 7.28 -24.43 -15.14
N PRO A 284 6.33 -25.21 -15.72
CA PRO A 284 5.29 -24.65 -16.59
C PRO A 284 4.55 -23.46 -15.97
N ASP A 285 4.19 -23.54 -14.68
CA ASP A 285 3.52 -22.45 -13.95
C ASP A 285 4.43 -21.23 -13.76
N GLY A 286 5.71 -21.43 -13.46
CA GLY A 286 6.68 -20.34 -13.34
C GLY A 286 6.89 -19.61 -14.66
N LEU A 287 6.94 -20.34 -15.77
CA LEU A 287 7.02 -19.77 -17.13
C LEU A 287 5.75 -18.99 -17.49
N ALA A 288 4.56 -19.54 -17.18
CA ALA A 288 3.29 -18.84 -17.40
C ALA A 288 3.22 -17.50 -16.67
N ARG A 289 3.70 -17.43 -15.42
CA ARG A 289 3.78 -16.18 -14.64
C ARG A 289 4.71 -15.14 -15.27
N SER A 290 5.81 -15.58 -15.90
CA SER A 290 6.69 -14.67 -16.66
C SER A 290 5.99 -14.07 -17.88
N ILE A 291 5.14 -14.83 -18.54
CA ILE A 291 4.34 -14.35 -19.69
C ILE A 291 3.37 -13.25 -19.25
N GLU A 292 2.60 -13.53 -18.20
CA GLU A 292 1.65 -12.55 -17.65
C GLU A 292 2.33 -11.23 -17.24
N ALA A 293 3.56 -11.30 -16.71
CA ALA A 293 4.29 -10.13 -16.22
C ALA A 293 4.90 -9.28 -17.32
N SER A 294 5.42 -9.91 -18.38
CA SER A 294 6.29 -9.24 -19.36
C SER A 294 5.60 -8.84 -20.65
N GLY A 295 4.37 -9.33 -20.88
CA GLY A 295 3.77 -9.25 -22.20
C GLY A 295 4.53 -10.14 -23.22
N ASP A 296 3.96 -10.27 -24.43
CA ASP A 296 4.34 -11.28 -25.42
C ASP A 296 5.81 -11.24 -25.92
N TRP A 297 6.48 -10.05 -25.88
CA TRP A 297 7.77 -9.86 -26.58
C TRP A 297 8.99 -10.45 -25.85
N VAL A 298 9.13 -10.20 -24.55
CA VAL A 298 10.29 -10.69 -23.77
C VAL A 298 10.22 -12.20 -23.60
N TYR A 299 9.01 -12.74 -23.48
CA TYR A 299 8.78 -14.17 -23.35
C TYR A 299 9.13 -14.95 -24.63
N LYS A 300 8.66 -14.48 -25.80
CA LYS A 300 9.02 -15.12 -27.09
C LYS A 300 10.53 -15.16 -27.31
N ARG A 301 11.25 -14.15 -26.82
CA ARG A 301 12.71 -14.11 -26.90
C ARG A 301 13.38 -15.06 -25.90
N LEU A 302 12.86 -15.15 -24.65
CA LEU A 302 13.35 -16.13 -23.65
C LEU A 302 13.07 -17.57 -24.07
N LEU A 303 11.88 -17.89 -24.61
CA LEU A 303 11.54 -19.21 -25.14
C LEU A 303 12.46 -19.63 -26.30
N ARG A 304 12.79 -18.72 -27.21
CA ARG A 304 13.75 -19.00 -28.28
C ARG A 304 15.11 -19.39 -27.72
N LEU A 305 15.64 -18.63 -26.79
CA LEU A 305 16.93 -18.91 -26.14
C LEU A 305 16.94 -20.23 -25.36
N PHE A 306 15.81 -20.63 -24.75
CA PHE A 306 15.68 -21.92 -24.05
C PHE A 306 15.56 -23.10 -25.02
N ASN A 307 14.83 -22.95 -26.12
CA ASN A 307 14.66 -24.00 -27.12
C ASN A 307 15.93 -24.21 -27.97
N GLU A 308 16.67 -23.12 -28.25
CA GLU A 308 17.95 -23.19 -28.96
C GLU A 308 19.03 -23.91 -28.13
N ARG A 309 18.99 -23.84 -26.78
CA ARG A 309 19.91 -24.61 -25.92
C ARG A 309 19.57 -26.09 -25.77
N LYS A 310 18.32 -26.52 -26.05
CA LYS A 310 17.94 -27.93 -26.09
C LYS A 310 18.32 -28.61 -27.40
N ALA A 311 18.70 -27.87 -28.43
CA ALA A 311 19.09 -28.36 -29.74
C ALA A 311 20.62 -28.58 -29.89
N VAL A 312 21.42 -28.41 -28.81
CA VAL A 312 22.82 -28.79 -28.86
C VAL A 312 22.94 -30.25 -28.39
N PRO A 313 23.26 -31.21 -29.23
CA PRO A 313 23.54 -32.59 -28.80
C PRO A 313 24.81 -32.61 -27.95
N VAL A 314 24.79 -33.42 -26.90
CA VAL A 314 25.95 -33.79 -26.07
C VAL A 314 26.94 -34.58 -26.89
#